data_027e5471a60f409d7183f85d8eafbc13
#
_entry.id   027e5471a60f409d7183f85d8eafbc13
#
_cell.length_a   1.000
_cell.length_b   1.000
_cell.length_c   1.000
_cell.angle_alpha   90.00
_cell.angle_beta   90.00
_cell.angle_gamma   90.00
#
_symmetry.space_group_name_H-M   'P 1'
#
loop_
_entity.id
_entity.type
_entity.pdbx_description
1 polymer ?
#
loop_
_entity_poly.entity_id
_entity_poly.type
_entity_poly.pdbx_seq_one_letter_code
_entity_poly.pdbx_strand_id
1 'polypeptide(L)'
;MTAVVERELRTLYVCYFSLYEPLVQTQVLPYLRGMSRAGTKVWLLTFERTMPEHWTTEPEEIWRARLRQDGIEWLTLRYHSRPSLPAKIVDIVNGTVRVIRTVRRERIDIIHGRSHLAALIGLLARPFTGALVIFDIRGLLAEYYVEAGNWRAGSLLYRITKMVKNFLFRADGFVVLTDRARAEMFPAVSEKPIQIIPTCFDPERWSAPQEDIREAIGARGRTIIVYAGSLGITYLTKELADFFAVARTIDETAFLLVTTHSSPRLIREQLDRTGIPAADFHIAYVPPEKLPAYLCASDIAMSLVKPGYSKLAMSPTKFAEYLASGLPVISTRGIGDMDAMIDNERVGVLLDDLTADSYAKAFRKADALRKQPGFADACREVAHRCFDLHSVGTARYMRLYRALSGSPDPVAVDEKCATTP
;
A
#
# COMPACT_ATOMS: atom_id res chain seq x y z
N MET A 1 -40.24 -15.29 13.76
CA MET A 1 -38.89 -14.72 13.52
C MET A 1 -38.97 -13.86 12.30
N THR A 2 -39.11 -12.58 12.48
CA THR A 2 -39.09 -11.58 11.37
C THR A 2 -37.64 -11.48 10.91
N ALA A 3 -37.38 -11.88 9.66
CA ALA A 3 -36.09 -11.65 9.01
C ALA A 3 -35.83 -10.15 9.04
N VAL A 4 -34.84 -9.70 9.80
CA VAL A 4 -34.32 -8.35 9.72
C VAL A 4 -33.72 -8.24 8.33
N VAL A 5 -34.40 -7.55 7.43
CA VAL A 5 -33.84 -7.20 6.11
C VAL A 5 -32.64 -6.29 6.42
N GLU A 6 -31.46 -6.87 6.34
CA GLU A 6 -30.21 -6.13 6.54
C GLU A 6 -30.17 -5.03 5.49
N ARG A 7 -30.26 -3.77 5.93
CA ARG A 7 -30.25 -2.62 5.01
C ARG A 7 -28.90 -2.57 4.28
N GLU A 8 -28.93 -2.56 2.98
CA GLU A 8 -27.74 -2.42 2.13
C GLU A 8 -26.95 -1.16 2.50
N LEU A 9 -25.70 -1.35 2.98
CA LEU A 9 -24.79 -0.25 3.30
C LEU A 9 -24.35 0.49 2.04
N ARG A 10 -24.38 1.82 2.09
CA ARG A 10 -24.00 2.71 1.00
C ARG A 10 -22.80 3.56 1.39
N THR A 11 -21.73 3.46 0.63
CA THR A 11 -20.51 4.21 0.90
C THR A 11 -20.07 5.06 -0.27
N LEU A 12 -19.59 6.27 0.03
CA LEU A 12 -18.85 7.11 -0.89
C LEU A 12 -17.36 7.11 -0.49
N TYR A 13 -16.56 6.39 -1.25
CA TYR A 13 -15.12 6.36 -1.08
C TYR A 13 -14.48 7.54 -1.81
N VAL A 14 -13.87 8.44 -1.07
CA VAL A 14 -13.19 9.63 -1.60
C VAL A 14 -11.69 9.39 -1.65
N CYS A 15 -11.12 9.47 -2.85
CA CYS A 15 -9.70 9.25 -3.12
C CYS A 15 -9.12 10.46 -3.86
N TYR A 16 -8.22 11.22 -3.21
CA TYR A 16 -7.61 12.42 -3.81
C TYR A 16 -6.43 12.07 -4.74
N PHE A 17 -6.62 11.03 -5.53
CA PHE A 17 -5.72 10.53 -6.57
C PHE A 17 -6.52 10.20 -7.82
N SER A 18 -5.84 10.13 -8.97
CA SER A 18 -6.45 9.67 -10.21
C SER A 18 -6.66 8.15 -10.21
N LEU A 19 -7.74 7.71 -10.84
CA LEU A 19 -8.01 6.27 -11.05
C LEU A 19 -6.83 5.55 -11.71
N TYR A 20 -6.15 6.23 -12.61
CA TYR A 20 -5.05 5.67 -13.40
C TYR A 20 -3.73 5.52 -12.62
N GLU A 21 -3.64 6.03 -11.40
CA GLU A 21 -2.43 5.85 -10.59
C GLU A 21 -2.26 4.41 -10.12
N PRO A 22 -1.05 3.83 -10.21
CA PRO A 22 -0.78 2.46 -9.76
C PRO A 22 -1.24 2.19 -8.33
N LEU A 23 -1.13 3.19 -7.45
CA LEU A 23 -1.59 3.13 -6.08
C LEU A 23 -3.10 2.88 -5.99
N VAL A 24 -3.91 3.52 -6.85
CA VAL A 24 -5.37 3.34 -6.88
C VAL A 24 -5.71 1.98 -7.44
N GLN A 25 -5.02 1.55 -8.49
CA GLN A 25 -5.22 0.25 -9.12
C GLN A 25 -4.92 -0.93 -8.16
N THR A 26 -3.91 -0.80 -7.31
CA THR A 26 -3.44 -1.89 -6.43
C THR A 26 -3.95 -1.79 -4.99
N GLN A 27 -4.27 -0.59 -4.49
CA GLN A 27 -4.60 -0.37 -3.08
C GLN A 27 -5.98 0.26 -2.84
N VAL A 28 -6.77 0.54 -3.87
CA VAL A 28 -8.14 1.06 -3.74
C VAL A 28 -9.11 0.13 -4.42
N LEU A 29 -8.98 -0.07 -5.73
CA LEU A 29 -9.95 -0.85 -6.51
C LEU A 29 -10.14 -2.28 -5.98
N PRO A 30 -9.09 -3.06 -5.61
CA PRO A 30 -9.29 -4.41 -5.10
C PRO A 30 -10.15 -4.44 -3.83
N TYR A 31 -9.93 -3.52 -2.90
CA TYR A 31 -10.75 -3.43 -1.69
C TYR A 31 -12.20 -3.05 -2.00
N LEU A 32 -12.42 -2.07 -2.89
CA LEU A 32 -13.78 -1.65 -3.26
C LEU A 32 -14.55 -2.77 -3.96
N ARG A 33 -13.88 -3.56 -4.82
CA ARG A 33 -14.45 -4.78 -5.40
C ARG A 33 -14.84 -5.78 -4.33
N GLY A 34 -13.95 -6.02 -3.37
CA GLY A 34 -14.24 -6.91 -2.23
C GLY A 34 -15.45 -6.43 -1.41
N MET A 35 -15.53 -5.13 -1.11
CA MET A 35 -16.65 -4.54 -0.38
C MET A 35 -17.96 -4.62 -1.18
N SER A 36 -17.92 -4.39 -2.49
CA SER A 36 -19.06 -4.53 -3.37
C SER A 36 -19.58 -5.98 -3.40
N ARG A 37 -18.68 -6.95 -3.57
CA ARG A 37 -19.01 -8.39 -3.49
C ARG A 37 -19.58 -8.79 -2.11
N ALA A 38 -19.18 -8.08 -1.05
CA ALA A 38 -19.70 -8.27 0.32
C ALA A 38 -21.04 -7.54 0.57
N GLY A 39 -21.69 -7.00 -0.46
CA GLY A 39 -23.03 -6.40 -0.39
C GLY A 39 -23.06 -4.91 -0.04
N THR A 40 -21.93 -4.21 -0.10
CA THR A 40 -21.88 -2.75 0.07
C THR A 40 -22.03 -2.06 -1.28
N LYS A 41 -22.96 -1.12 -1.39
CA LYS A 41 -23.07 -0.28 -2.60
C LYS A 41 -22.02 0.83 -2.56
N VAL A 42 -21.16 0.87 -3.58
CA VAL A 42 -19.95 1.68 -3.57
C VAL A 42 -20.01 2.78 -4.64
N TRP A 43 -19.77 4.03 -4.21
CA TRP A 43 -19.43 5.16 -5.09
C TRP A 43 -17.95 5.49 -4.86
N LEU A 44 -17.19 5.63 -5.94
CA LEU A 44 -15.79 6.05 -5.89
C LEU A 44 -15.68 7.46 -6.48
N LEU A 45 -15.20 8.41 -5.69
CA LEU A 45 -14.86 9.77 -6.15
C LEU A 45 -13.34 9.92 -6.25
N THR A 46 -12.85 10.19 -7.47
CA THR A 46 -11.43 10.43 -7.75
C THR A 46 -11.21 11.84 -8.30
N PHE A 47 -9.95 12.30 -8.23
CA PHE A 47 -9.51 13.58 -8.77
C PHE A 47 -8.56 13.33 -9.93
N GLU A 48 -9.09 13.49 -11.15
CA GLU A 48 -8.40 13.13 -12.38
C GLU A 48 -7.43 14.20 -12.83
N ARG A 49 -6.23 13.78 -13.18
CA ARG A 49 -5.15 14.61 -13.73
C ARG A 49 -4.63 14.01 -15.03
N THR A 50 -3.96 14.82 -15.85
CA THR A 50 -3.24 14.32 -17.02
C THR A 50 -2.12 13.39 -16.54
N MET A 51 -2.15 12.15 -17.00
CA MET A 51 -1.14 11.16 -16.67
C MET A 51 0.08 11.30 -17.57
N PRO A 52 1.28 10.84 -17.13
CA PRO A 52 2.45 10.76 -17.98
C PRO A 52 2.20 9.90 -19.22
N GLU A 53 2.75 10.29 -20.37
CA GLU A 53 2.54 9.60 -21.65
C GLU A 53 2.92 8.10 -21.64
N HIS A 54 3.89 7.72 -20.80
CA HIS A 54 4.31 6.32 -20.67
C HIS A 54 3.35 5.45 -19.83
N TRP A 55 2.32 6.07 -19.23
CA TRP A 55 1.26 5.33 -18.55
C TRP A 55 0.12 5.13 -19.54
N THR A 56 -0.08 3.90 -19.97
CA THR A 56 -1.20 3.55 -20.85
C THR A 56 -2.50 3.80 -20.11
N THR A 57 -3.27 4.76 -20.59
CA THR A 57 -4.58 5.09 -20.05
C THR A 57 -5.65 4.57 -21.00
N GLU A 58 -6.42 3.59 -20.52
CA GLU A 58 -7.63 3.20 -21.23
C GLU A 58 -8.66 4.34 -21.19
N PRO A 59 -9.52 4.49 -22.21
CA PRO A 59 -10.58 5.49 -22.21
C PRO A 59 -11.47 5.41 -20.96
N GLU A 60 -11.94 6.57 -20.52
CA GLU A 60 -12.80 6.70 -19.32
C GLU A 60 -14.07 5.84 -19.42
N GLU A 61 -14.64 5.70 -20.60
CA GLU A 61 -15.85 4.90 -20.85
C GLU A 61 -15.63 3.42 -20.57
N ILE A 62 -14.46 2.89 -20.92
CA ILE A 62 -14.09 1.48 -20.64
C ILE A 62 -13.99 1.26 -19.14
N TRP A 63 -13.33 2.17 -18.42
CA TRP A 63 -13.24 2.09 -16.97
C TRP A 63 -14.60 2.22 -16.29
N ARG A 64 -15.46 3.12 -16.76
CA ARG A 64 -16.82 3.26 -16.24
C ARG A 64 -17.65 1.98 -16.42
N ALA A 65 -17.56 1.36 -17.58
CA ALA A 65 -18.27 0.10 -17.86
C ALA A 65 -17.74 -1.03 -16.95
N ARG A 66 -16.41 -1.17 -16.83
CA ARG A 66 -15.76 -2.18 -15.98
C ARG A 66 -16.11 -2.01 -14.50
N LEU A 67 -16.03 -0.78 -13.98
CA LEU A 67 -16.35 -0.50 -12.58
C LEU A 67 -17.83 -0.73 -12.26
N ARG A 68 -18.76 -0.43 -13.20
CA ARG A 68 -20.17 -0.76 -13.03
C ARG A 68 -20.41 -2.27 -12.96
N GLN A 69 -19.69 -3.07 -13.75
CA GLN A 69 -19.75 -4.53 -13.65
C GLN A 69 -19.25 -5.01 -12.26
N ASP A 70 -18.29 -4.32 -11.68
CA ASP A 70 -17.81 -4.57 -10.32
C ASP A 70 -18.76 -4.01 -9.22
N GLY A 71 -19.90 -3.39 -9.60
CA GLY A 71 -20.84 -2.76 -8.66
C GLY A 71 -20.36 -1.43 -8.08
N ILE A 72 -19.45 -0.74 -8.76
CA ILE A 72 -18.84 0.52 -8.33
C ILE A 72 -19.27 1.66 -9.27
N GLU A 73 -19.92 2.68 -8.72
CA GLU A 73 -20.27 3.90 -9.45
C GLU A 73 -19.10 4.91 -9.35
N TRP A 74 -18.47 5.21 -10.50
CA TRP A 74 -17.31 6.09 -10.53
C TRP A 74 -17.70 7.54 -10.82
N LEU A 75 -17.25 8.44 -9.96
CA LEU A 75 -17.42 9.89 -10.03
C LEU A 75 -16.05 10.55 -10.18
N THR A 76 -15.96 11.53 -11.06
CA THR A 76 -14.69 12.24 -11.32
C THR A 76 -14.80 13.72 -10.98
N LEU A 77 -13.71 14.28 -10.51
CA LEU A 77 -13.43 15.71 -10.44
C LEU A 77 -12.07 15.98 -11.07
N ARG A 78 -11.91 17.18 -11.61
CA ARG A 78 -10.61 17.62 -12.13
C ARG A 78 -9.67 17.95 -10.97
N TYR A 79 -8.45 17.43 -11.01
CA TYR A 79 -7.36 17.81 -10.12
C TYR A 79 -6.70 19.11 -10.58
N HIS A 80 -6.45 20.05 -9.67
CA HIS A 80 -5.74 21.29 -9.95
C HIS A 80 -4.38 21.29 -9.26
N SER A 81 -3.30 21.50 -10.04
CA SER A 81 -1.93 21.44 -9.52
C SER A 81 -1.32 22.82 -9.26
N ARG A 82 -1.78 23.86 -9.95
CA ARG A 82 -1.20 25.21 -9.90
C ARG A 82 -2.28 26.31 -9.84
N PRO A 83 -2.03 27.36 -9.05
CA PRO A 83 -0.99 27.48 -8.02
C PRO A 83 -1.26 26.54 -6.83
N SER A 84 -0.23 25.98 -6.19
CA SER A 84 -0.35 24.77 -5.35
C SER A 84 -1.37 24.89 -4.20
N LEU A 85 -1.37 25.96 -3.40
CA LEU A 85 -2.26 26.11 -2.27
C LEU A 85 -3.69 26.54 -2.68
N PRO A 86 -3.90 27.58 -3.51
CA PRO A 86 -5.23 27.93 -4.00
C PRO A 86 -5.91 26.76 -4.77
N ALA A 87 -5.15 26.05 -5.59
CA ALA A 87 -5.68 24.89 -6.31
C ALA A 87 -6.22 23.81 -5.37
N LYS A 88 -5.51 23.50 -4.28
CA LYS A 88 -6.00 22.56 -3.26
C LYS A 88 -7.26 23.03 -2.56
N ILE A 89 -7.39 24.35 -2.29
CA ILE A 89 -8.60 24.91 -1.70
C ILE A 89 -9.78 24.73 -2.67
N VAL A 90 -9.59 25.02 -3.96
CA VAL A 90 -10.61 24.81 -5.00
C VAL A 90 -11.02 23.32 -5.05
N ASP A 91 -10.07 22.41 -5.01
CA ASP A 91 -10.36 20.96 -5.03
C ASP A 91 -11.12 20.53 -3.78
N ILE A 92 -10.75 21.05 -2.60
CA ILE A 92 -11.48 20.76 -1.34
C ILE A 92 -12.93 21.27 -1.42
N VAL A 93 -13.15 22.49 -1.89
CA VAL A 93 -14.49 23.07 -2.03
C VAL A 93 -15.32 22.27 -3.04
N ASN A 94 -14.79 22.04 -4.24
CA ASN A 94 -15.46 21.25 -5.28
C ASN A 94 -15.76 19.83 -4.80
N GLY A 95 -14.80 19.19 -4.14
CA GLY A 95 -14.95 17.88 -3.53
C GLY A 95 -16.06 17.86 -2.50
N THR A 96 -16.07 18.82 -1.57
CA THR A 96 -17.08 18.93 -0.53
C THR A 96 -18.49 19.12 -1.13
N VAL A 97 -18.65 20.02 -2.10
CA VAL A 97 -19.94 20.22 -2.79
C VAL A 97 -20.38 18.96 -3.52
N ARG A 98 -19.46 18.28 -4.21
CA ARG A 98 -19.76 17.02 -4.90
C ARG A 98 -20.18 15.92 -3.94
N VAL A 99 -19.46 15.78 -2.81
CA VAL A 99 -19.79 14.81 -1.75
C VAL A 99 -21.17 15.09 -1.17
N ILE A 100 -21.50 16.36 -0.79
CA ILE A 100 -22.81 16.72 -0.26
C ILE A 100 -23.93 16.34 -1.22
N ARG A 101 -23.79 16.69 -2.52
CA ARG A 101 -24.79 16.37 -3.54
C ARG A 101 -24.97 14.86 -3.71
N THR A 102 -23.84 14.10 -3.76
CA THR A 102 -23.90 12.65 -3.93
C THR A 102 -24.51 11.98 -2.69
N VAL A 103 -24.08 12.33 -1.49
CA VAL A 103 -24.62 11.76 -0.25
C VAL A 103 -26.13 11.96 -0.13
N ARG A 104 -26.62 13.16 -0.42
CA ARG A 104 -28.07 13.45 -0.36
C ARG A 104 -28.86 12.71 -1.43
N ARG A 105 -28.36 12.67 -2.67
CA ARG A 105 -29.03 12.02 -3.80
C ARG A 105 -29.08 10.50 -3.65
N GLU A 106 -27.95 9.90 -3.28
CA GLU A 106 -27.78 8.45 -3.21
C GLU A 106 -28.04 7.87 -1.80
N ARG A 107 -28.34 8.72 -0.83
CA ARG A 107 -28.56 8.34 0.59
C ARG A 107 -27.38 7.52 1.14
N ILE A 108 -26.16 8.06 0.97
CA ILE A 108 -24.93 7.46 1.44
C ILE A 108 -24.91 7.46 2.97
N ASP A 109 -24.56 6.33 3.57
CA ASP A 109 -24.45 6.15 5.02
C ASP A 109 -23.06 6.56 5.54
N ILE A 110 -22.02 6.23 4.77
CA ILE A 110 -20.61 6.39 5.18
C ILE A 110 -19.82 7.11 4.09
N ILE A 111 -19.13 8.17 4.45
CA ILE A 111 -18.09 8.82 3.66
C ILE A 111 -16.74 8.25 4.08
N HIS A 112 -16.06 7.51 3.22
CA HIS A 112 -14.74 6.95 3.50
C HIS A 112 -13.66 7.81 2.85
N GLY A 113 -12.94 8.58 3.65
CA GLY A 113 -11.89 9.49 3.18
C GLY A 113 -10.50 8.83 3.23
N ARG A 114 -9.95 8.48 2.05
CA ARG A 114 -8.59 7.95 1.95
C ARG A 114 -7.58 9.08 2.10
N SER A 115 -6.80 9.04 3.17
CA SER A 115 -5.78 10.03 3.52
C SER A 115 -6.39 11.39 3.92
N HIS A 116 -5.53 12.36 4.24
CA HIS A 116 -5.89 13.60 4.93
C HIS A 116 -6.87 14.48 4.15
N LEU A 117 -6.64 14.74 2.86
CA LEU A 117 -7.49 15.66 2.09
C LEU A 117 -8.87 15.07 1.82
N ALA A 118 -8.95 13.79 1.53
CA ALA A 118 -10.23 13.11 1.31
C ALA A 118 -11.06 13.04 2.61
N ALA A 119 -10.44 12.76 3.75
CA ALA A 119 -11.11 12.78 5.04
C ALA A 119 -11.55 14.21 5.43
N LEU A 120 -10.75 15.22 5.10
CA LEU A 120 -11.13 16.62 5.31
C LEU A 120 -12.39 16.98 4.51
N ILE A 121 -12.45 16.62 3.23
CA ILE A 121 -13.64 16.79 2.39
C ILE A 121 -14.87 16.12 3.04
N GLY A 122 -14.72 14.90 3.53
CA GLY A 122 -15.79 14.17 4.23
C GLY A 122 -16.27 14.88 5.48
N LEU A 123 -15.36 15.35 6.35
CA LEU A 123 -15.71 16.07 7.58
C LEU A 123 -16.34 17.43 7.32
N LEU A 124 -15.91 18.13 6.26
CA LEU A 124 -16.56 19.40 5.85
C LEU A 124 -17.97 19.17 5.29
N ALA A 125 -18.22 18.02 4.66
CA ALA A 125 -19.55 17.66 4.15
C ALA A 125 -20.50 17.14 5.26
N ARG A 126 -19.97 16.60 6.35
CA ARG A 126 -20.73 15.95 7.44
C ARG A 126 -21.86 16.81 8.02
N PRO A 127 -21.68 18.11 8.35
CA PRO A 127 -22.75 18.93 8.92
C PRO A 127 -23.96 19.09 7.99
N PHE A 128 -23.76 18.93 6.70
CA PHE A 128 -24.79 19.08 5.67
C PHE A 128 -25.47 17.77 5.27
N THR A 129 -24.92 16.64 5.68
CA THR A 129 -25.36 15.31 5.19
C THR A 129 -25.77 14.38 6.32
N GLY A 130 -25.20 14.51 7.51
CA GLY A 130 -25.36 13.57 8.61
C GLY A 130 -24.69 12.21 8.40
N ALA A 131 -24.00 11.99 7.27
CA ALA A 131 -23.29 10.75 7.01
C ALA A 131 -22.10 10.58 7.95
N LEU A 132 -21.81 9.33 8.34
CA LEU A 132 -20.63 8.99 9.15
C LEU A 132 -19.36 9.12 8.31
N VAL A 133 -18.24 9.48 8.95
CA VAL A 133 -16.97 9.69 8.26
C VAL A 133 -15.91 8.74 8.79
N ILE A 134 -15.28 8.01 7.89
CA ILE A 134 -14.05 7.23 8.16
C ILE A 134 -12.84 8.04 7.70
N PHE A 135 -11.85 8.16 8.57
CA PHE A 135 -10.53 8.64 8.21
C PHE A 135 -9.58 7.45 8.03
N ASP A 136 -9.30 7.11 6.78
CA ASP A 136 -8.34 6.07 6.41
C ASP A 136 -6.93 6.67 6.37
N ILE A 137 -6.15 6.42 7.43
CA ILE A 137 -4.83 7.00 7.69
C ILE A 137 -3.76 6.17 6.98
N ARG A 138 -3.15 6.73 5.94
CA ARG A 138 -2.15 6.05 5.12
C ARG A 138 -0.71 6.42 5.45
N GLY A 139 -0.49 7.14 6.54
CA GLY A 139 0.84 7.54 7.00
C GLY A 139 0.83 8.84 7.79
N LEU A 140 1.98 9.17 8.35
CA LEU A 140 2.24 10.40 9.09
C LEU A 140 2.70 11.49 8.12
N LEU A 141 1.74 12.20 7.52
CA LEU A 141 1.97 13.10 6.39
C LEU A 141 2.98 14.22 6.69
N ALA A 142 2.83 14.90 7.83
CA ALA A 142 3.69 16.03 8.19
C ALA A 142 5.14 15.58 8.41
N GLU A 143 5.32 14.47 9.12
CA GLU A 143 6.59 13.85 9.41
C GLU A 143 7.25 13.33 8.12
N TYR A 144 6.49 12.68 7.25
CA TYR A 144 6.96 12.23 5.95
C TYR A 144 7.57 13.35 5.10
N TYR A 145 6.89 14.51 5.01
CA TYR A 145 7.38 15.64 4.23
C TYR A 145 8.64 16.27 4.85
N VAL A 146 8.80 16.23 6.18
CA VAL A 146 10.03 16.65 6.85
C VAL A 146 11.18 15.68 6.56
N GLU A 147 10.95 14.37 6.71
CA GLU A 147 11.96 13.35 6.43
C GLU A 147 12.38 13.29 4.96
N ALA A 148 11.46 13.60 4.04
CA ALA A 148 11.73 13.73 2.60
C ALA A 148 12.47 15.03 2.24
N GLY A 149 12.74 15.91 3.22
CA GLY A 149 13.44 17.18 2.99
C GLY A 149 12.59 18.28 2.32
N ASN A 150 11.29 18.04 2.12
CA ASN A 150 10.39 19.01 1.48
C ASN A 150 9.96 20.14 2.43
N TRP A 151 9.88 19.86 3.72
CA TRP A 151 9.49 20.83 4.75
C TRP A 151 10.52 20.87 5.88
N ARG A 152 10.60 22.04 6.53
CA ARG A 152 11.31 22.16 7.81
C ARG A 152 10.36 21.79 8.94
N ALA A 153 10.86 21.06 9.95
CA ALA A 153 10.13 20.81 11.19
C ALA A 153 9.68 22.14 11.82
N GLY A 154 8.43 22.20 12.27
CA GLY A 154 7.86 23.43 12.86
C GLY A 154 7.51 24.55 11.88
N SER A 155 7.70 24.37 10.56
CA SER A 155 7.27 25.33 9.54
C SER A 155 5.75 25.54 9.55
N LEU A 156 5.29 26.63 8.93
CA LEU A 156 3.85 26.93 8.86
C LEU A 156 3.05 25.77 8.23
N LEU A 157 3.54 25.20 7.14
CA LEU A 157 2.89 24.05 6.48
C LEU A 157 2.85 22.82 7.41
N TYR A 158 3.93 22.55 8.13
CA TYR A 158 3.97 21.48 9.12
C TYR A 158 2.91 21.70 10.20
N ARG A 159 2.85 22.90 10.80
CA ARG A 159 1.87 23.25 11.86
C ARG A 159 0.44 23.17 11.36
N ILE A 160 0.15 23.69 10.16
CA ILE A 160 -1.18 23.59 9.53
C ILE A 160 -1.57 22.13 9.34
N THR A 161 -0.65 21.30 8.83
CA THR A 161 -0.93 19.87 8.60
C THR A 161 -1.20 19.13 9.91
N LYS A 162 -0.47 19.45 10.99
CA LYS A 162 -0.74 18.89 12.34
C LYS A 162 -2.08 19.35 12.89
N MET A 163 -2.44 20.63 12.68
CA MET A 163 -3.75 21.16 13.08
C MET A 163 -4.89 20.47 12.30
N VAL A 164 -4.74 20.31 10.98
CA VAL A 164 -5.69 19.57 10.16
C VAL A 164 -5.80 18.12 10.65
N LYS A 165 -4.67 17.45 10.91
CA LYS A 165 -4.68 16.09 11.49
C LYS A 165 -5.54 16.04 12.77
N ASN A 166 -5.35 16.98 13.70
CA ASN A 166 -6.14 17.02 14.94
C ASN A 166 -7.65 17.22 14.66
N PHE A 167 -8.00 18.01 13.65
CA PHE A 167 -9.39 18.15 13.22
C PHE A 167 -9.94 16.84 12.65
N LEU A 168 -9.12 16.08 11.91
CA LEU A 168 -9.51 14.79 11.31
C LEU A 168 -9.82 13.72 12.36
N PHE A 169 -9.31 13.81 13.58
CA PHE A 169 -9.69 12.92 14.69
C PHE A 169 -11.15 13.09 15.16
N ARG A 170 -11.89 14.03 14.58
CA ARG A 170 -13.35 14.12 14.73
C ARG A 170 -14.12 13.12 13.88
N ALA A 171 -13.47 12.38 12.99
CA ALA A 171 -14.09 11.27 12.25
C ALA A 171 -14.73 10.25 13.19
N ASP A 172 -15.68 9.49 12.68
CA ASP A 172 -16.47 8.53 13.46
C ASP A 172 -15.78 7.18 13.55
N GLY A 173 -14.89 6.84 12.58
CA GLY A 173 -14.08 5.64 12.59
C GLY A 173 -12.73 5.86 11.92
N PHE A 174 -11.79 4.96 12.18
CA PHE A 174 -10.42 5.07 11.71
C PHE A 174 -9.90 3.77 11.12
N VAL A 175 -9.06 3.91 10.09
CA VAL A 175 -8.20 2.85 9.59
C VAL A 175 -6.75 3.29 9.75
N VAL A 176 -5.90 2.41 10.24
CA VAL A 176 -4.44 2.55 10.27
C VAL A 176 -3.79 1.34 9.62
N LEU A 177 -2.54 1.47 9.19
CA LEU A 177 -1.87 0.39 8.46
C LEU A 177 -1.11 -0.59 9.37
N THR A 178 -0.77 -0.17 10.60
CA THR A 178 0.16 -0.91 11.47
C THR A 178 -0.28 -0.79 12.93
N ASP A 179 0.07 -1.79 13.75
CA ASP A 179 -0.11 -1.76 15.21
C ASP A 179 0.69 -0.62 15.83
N ARG A 180 1.91 -0.38 15.33
CA ARG A 180 2.76 0.73 15.79
C ARG A 180 2.10 2.09 15.53
N ALA A 181 1.45 2.29 14.37
CA ALA A 181 0.70 3.53 14.10
C ALA A 181 -0.52 3.65 15.01
N ARG A 182 -1.23 2.55 15.27
CA ARG A 182 -2.36 2.55 16.22
C ARG A 182 -1.90 2.97 17.61
N ALA A 183 -0.85 2.34 18.14
CA ALA A 183 -0.33 2.68 19.46
C ALA A 183 0.14 4.14 19.57
N GLU A 184 0.80 4.66 18.53
CA GLU A 184 1.30 6.03 18.48
C GLU A 184 0.18 7.08 18.37
N MET A 185 -0.83 6.81 17.54
CA MET A 185 -1.88 7.79 17.24
C MET A 185 -3.06 7.72 18.21
N PHE A 186 -3.25 6.58 18.85
CA PHE A 186 -4.36 6.30 19.76
C PHE A 186 -3.85 5.61 21.03
N PRO A 187 -3.07 6.31 21.85
CA PRO A 187 -2.40 5.72 23.04
C PRO A 187 -3.39 5.33 24.15
N ALA A 188 -4.59 5.92 24.17
CA ALA A 188 -5.65 5.54 25.08
C ALA A 188 -6.69 4.66 24.37
N VAL A 189 -7.51 3.95 25.16
CA VAL A 189 -8.67 3.21 24.64
C VAL A 189 -9.60 4.21 23.96
N SER A 190 -9.81 4.03 22.66
CA SER A 190 -10.72 4.87 21.89
C SER A 190 -12.13 4.31 21.95
N GLU A 191 -13.11 5.15 22.23
CA GLU A 191 -14.53 4.80 22.11
C GLU A 191 -14.97 4.65 20.64
N LYS A 192 -14.19 5.21 19.70
CA LYS A 192 -14.45 5.12 18.28
C LYS A 192 -13.79 3.88 17.68
N PRO A 193 -14.45 3.20 16.73
CA PRO A 193 -13.90 2.01 16.11
C PRO A 193 -12.65 2.33 15.30
N ILE A 194 -11.60 1.54 15.52
CA ILE A 194 -10.32 1.61 14.82
C ILE A 194 -10.02 0.23 14.27
N GLN A 195 -9.69 0.15 12.98
CA GLN A 195 -9.23 -1.10 12.36
C GLN A 195 -7.80 -0.95 11.85
N ILE A 196 -6.97 -1.96 12.14
CA ILE A 196 -5.64 -2.09 11.56
C ILE A 196 -5.79 -2.89 10.28
N ILE A 197 -5.60 -2.23 9.14
CA ILE A 197 -5.72 -2.86 7.82
C ILE A 197 -4.41 -2.64 7.07
N PRO A 198 -3.49 -3.61 7.08
CA PRO A 198 -2.23 -3.50 6.35
C PRO A 198 -2.50 -3.43 4.84
N THR A 199 -1.49 -3.11 4.08
CA THR A 199 -1.61 -3.19 2.63
C THR A 199 -1.59 -4.65 2.20
N CYS A 200 -2.73 -5.14 1.74
CA CYS A 200 -2.94 -6.54 1.38
C CYS A 200 -2.55 -6.81 -0.09
N PHE A 201 -2.23 -8.06 -0.38
CA PHE A 201 -2.12 -8.59 -1.73
C PHE A 201 -3.44 -9.24 -2.16
N ASP A 202 -3.69 -9.27 -3.47
CA ASP A 202 -4.86 -9.92 -4.04
C ASP A 202 -4.49 -11.37 -4.43
N PRO A 203 -4.99 -12.39 -3.70
CA PRO A 203 -4.62 -13.79 -3.94
C PRO A 203 -5.06 -14.28 -5.34
N GLU A 204 -6.09 -13.70 -5.95
CA GLU A 204 -6.54 -14.06 -7.29
C GLU A 204 -5.42 -13.86 -8.32
N ARG A 205 -4.55 -12.86 -8.14
CA ARG A 205 -3.39 -12.59 -9.01
C ARG A 205 -2.29 -13.66 -8.92
N TRP A 206 -2.19 -14.36 -7.79
CA TRP A 206 -1.22 -15.45 -7.57
C TRP A 206 -1.79 -16.84 -7.86
N SER A 207 -3.11 -16.97 -8.01
CA SER A 207 -3.76 -18.25 -8.33
C SER A 207 -3.65 -18.63 -9.79
N ALA A 208 -3.41 -17.68 -10.70
CA ALA A 208 -3.21 -17.95 -12.11
C ALA A 208 -1.84 -18.61 -12.34
N PRO A 209 -1.70 -19.53 -13.32
CA PRO A 209 -0.41 -20.05 -13.73
C PRO A 209 0.54 -18.92 -14.10
N GLN A 210 1.75 -18.94 -13.53
CA GLN A 210 2.75 -17.91 -13.79
C GLN A 210 3.65 -18.32 -14.96
N GLU A 211 3.92 -17.39 -15.86
CA GLU A 211 4.88 -17.56 -16.94
C GLU A 211 6.30 -17.67 -16.36
N ASP A 212 7.11 -18.61 -16.87
CA ASP A 212 8.54 -18.63 -16.55
C ASP A 212 9.26 -17.55 -17.37
N ILE A 213 9.60 -16.47 -16.69
CA ILE A 213 10.25 -15.31 -17.29
C ILE A 213 11.79 -15.36 -17.20
N ARG A 214 12.37 -16.38 -16.53
CA ARG A 214 13.84 -16.44 -16.31
C ARG A 214 14.63 -16.40 -17.61
N GLU A 215 14.15 -17.10 -18.62
CA GLU A 215 14.79 -17.09 -19.94
C GLU A 215 14.65 -15.74 -20.63
N ALA A 216 13.44 -15.16 -20.61
CA ALA A 216 13.14 -13.88 -21.24
C ALA A 216 13.97 -12.71 -20.68
N ILE A 217 14.35 -12.76 -19.39
CA ILE A 217 15.20 -11.73 -18.75
C ILE A 217 16.69 -12.11 -18.72
N GLY A 218 17.09 -13.24 -19.31
CA GLY A 218 18.49 -13.70 -19.31
C GLY A 218 19.00 -14.24 -17.97
N ALA A 219 18.11 -14.72 -17.11
CA ALA A 219 18.46 -15.15 -15.73
C ALA A 219 18.29 -16.65 -15.48
N ARG A 220 18.27 -17.48 -16.54
CA ARG A 220 18.17 -18.95 -16.40
C ARG A 220 19.38 -19.51 -15.63
N GLY A 221 19.11 -20.30 -14.60
CA GLY A 221 20.14 -20.89 -13.74
C GLY A 221 20.85 -19.90 -12.80
N ARG A 222 20.33 -18.68 -12.69
CA ARG A 222 20.91 -17.63 -11.85
C ARG A 222 20.10 -17.44 -10.55
N THR A 223 20.76 -16.93 -9.51
CA THR A 223 20.09 -16.50 -8.26
C THR A 223 19.53 -15.10 -8.43
N ILE A 224 18.19 -14.97 -8.54
CA ILE A 224 17.53 -13.70 -8.80
C ILE A 224 17.21 -12.98 -7.49
N ILE A 225 17.80 -11.79 -7.30
CA ILE A 225 17.46 -10.85 -6.25
C ILE A 225 16.51 -9.82 -6.83
N VAL A 226 15.28 -9.73 -6.29
CA VAL A 226 14.25 -8.83 -6.83
C VAL A 226 14.01 -7.61 -5.95
N TYR A 227 13.84 -6.47 -6.59
CA TYR A 227 13.29 -5.26 -6.01
C TYR A 227 12.09 -4.79 -6.84
N ALA A 228 10.91 -4.67 -6.21
CA ALA A 228 9.71 -4.17 -6.85
C ALA A 228 9.25 -2.86 -6.21
N GLY A 229 9.01 -1.81 -7.01
CA GLY A 229 8.43 -0.55 -6.56
C GLY A 229 9.21 0.70 -6.96
N SER A 230 8.86 1.82 -6.32
CA SER A 230 9.48 3.12 -6.60
C SER A 230 10.94 3.19 -6.15
N LEU A 231 11.71 4.06 -6.78
CA LEU A 231 13.11 4.37 -6.48
C LEU A 231 13.24 5.81 -5.99
N GLY A 232 14.29 6.08 -5.23
CA GLY A 232 14.62 7.42 -4.72
C GLY A 232 13.76 7.86 -3.53
N ILE A 233 13.99 9.09 -3.06
CA ILE A 233 13.34 9.76 -1.93
C ILE A 233 13.47 8.96 -0.62
N THR A 234 12.54 8.04 -0.36
CA THR A 234 12.51 7.18 0.83
C THR A 234 13.08 5.79 0.59
N TYR A 235 13.32 5.44 -0.67
CA TYR A 235 13.87 4.13 -1.03
C TYR A 235 15.38 4.21 -1.25
N LEU A 236 16.10 3.31 -0.64
CA LEU A 236 17.56 3.27 -0.60
C LEU A 236 18.14 2.69 -1.90
N THR A 237 18.05 3.48 -2.99
CA THR A 237 18.45 3.04 -4.34
C THR A 237 19.95 2.80 -4.47
N LYS A 238 20.77 3.63 -3.80
CA LYS A 238 22.22 3.44 -3.75
C LYS A 238 22.58 2.16 -3.02
N GLU A 239 21.98 1.95 -1.85
CA GLU A 239 22.21 0.80 -0.99
C GLU A 239 21.71 -0.50 -1.65
N LEU A 240 20.70 -0.44 -2.50
CA LEU A 240 20.29 -1.59 -3.33
C LEU A 240 21.41 -2.03 -4.28
N ALA A 241 22.06 -1.09 -4.97
CA ALA A 241 23.19 -1.38 -5.86
C ALA A 241 24.42 -1.86 -5.06
N ASP A 242 24.71 -1.23 -3.91
CA ASP A 242 25.81 -1.63 -3.03
C ASP A 242 25.60 -3.05 -2.47
N PHE A 243 24.37 -3.36 -2.03
CA PHE A 243 24.01 -4.72 -1.59
C PHE A 243 24.23 -5.74 -2.72
N PHE A 244 23.76 -5.43 -3.92
CA PHE A 244 23.89 -6.33 -5.05
C PHE A 244 25.36 -6.54 -5.43
N ALA A 245 26.19 -5.49 -5.39
CA ALA A 245 27.62 -5.62 -5.62
C ALA A 245 28.29 -6.60 -4.62
N VAL A 246 27.91 -6.53 -3.33
CA VAL A 246 28.38 -7.48 -2.32
C VAL A 246 27.85 -8.88 -2.56
N ALA A 247 26.57 -9.03 -2.88
CA ALA A 247 25.98 -10.35 -3.19
C ALA A 247 26.70 -11.05 -4.33
N ARG A 248 27.11 -10.32 -5.38
CA ARG A 248 27.89 -10.81 -6.52
C ARG A 248 29.27 -11.34 -6.13
N THR A 249 29.90 -10.80 -5.10
CA THR A 249 31.20 -11.34 -4.60
C THR A 249 31.05 -12.69 -3.90
N ILE A 250 29.84 -13.04 -3.48
CA ILE A 250 29.52 -14.28 -2.76
C ILE A 250 28.96 -15.33 -3.71
N ASP A 251 28.11 -14.90 -4.64
CA ASP A 251 27.47 -15.72 -5.65
C ASP A 251 27.61 -15.03 -7.02
N GLU A 252 28.54 -15.54 -7.85
CA GLU A 252 28.78 -15.01 -9.20
C GLU A 252 27.60 -15.18 -10.13
N THR A 253 26.64 -16.05 -9.80
CA THR A 253 25.40 -16.24 -10.54
C THR A 253 24.31 -15.26 -10.15
N ALA A 254 24.51 -14.43 -9.11
CA ALA A 254 23.51 -13.47 -8.69
C ALA A 254 23.09 -12.53 -9.83
N PHE A 255 21.79 -12.26 -9.93
CA PHE A 255 21.18 -11.43 -10.94
C PHE A 255 20.18 -10.46 -10.27
N LEU A 256 20.25 -9.17 -10.61
CA LEU A 256 19.33 -8.18 -10.03
C LEU A 256 18.14 -7.93 -10.97
N LEU A 257 16.95 -8.20 -10.47
CA LEU A 257 15.70 -7.84 -11.14
C LEU A 257 15.08 -6.62 -10.47
N VAL A 258 14.91 -5.52 -11.20
CA VAL A 258 14.26 -4.30 -10.71
C VAL A 258 12.99 -4.05 -11.52
N THR A 259 11.83 -4.16 -10.87
CA THR A 259 10.55 -3.77 -11.46
C THR A 259 10.11 -2.42 -10.86
N THR A 260 10.02 -1.39 -11.70
CA THR A 260 9.79 -0.02 -11.20
C THR A 260 8.99 0.85 -12.16
N HIS A 261 8.21 1.80 -11.60
CA HIS A 261 7.56 2.89 -12.34
C HIS A 261 8.43 4.17 -12.34
N SER A 262 9.49 4.18 -11.54
CA SER A 262 10.43 5.30 -11.50
C SER A 262 11.35 5.26 -12.72
N SER A 263 12.00 6.40 -13.03
CA SER A 263 12.99 6.43 -14.09
C SER A 263 14.07 5.36 -13.89
N PRO A 264 14.29 4.45 -14.85
CA PRO A 264 15.33 3.44 -14.77
C PRO A 264 16.75 4.01 -14.56
N ARG A 265 16.95 5.26 -14.94
CA ARG A 265 18.20 6.00 -14.77
C ARG A 265 18.65 6.04 -13.31
N LEU A 266 17.72 6.17 -12.35
CA LEU A 266 18.04 6.26 -10.93
C LEU A 266 18.82 5.06 -10.40
N ILE A 267 18.48 3.87 -10.82
CA ILE A 267 19.18 2.64 -10.39
C ILE A 267 20.37 2.33 -11.32
N ARG A 268 20.24 2.60 -12.63
CA ARG A 268 21.33 2.36 -13.59
C ARG A 268 22.59 3.14 -13.23
N GLU A 269 22.47 4.43 -12.90
CA GLU A 269 23.60 5.25 -12.45
C GLU A 269 24.28 4.67 -11.19
N GLN A 270 23.53 4.02 -10.30
CA GLN A 270 24.11 3.39 -9.11
C GLN A 270 24.81 2.06 -9.44
N LEU A 271 24.25 1.27 -10.37
CA LEU A 271 24.87 0.04 -10.85
C LEU A 271 26.14 0.30 -11.62
N ASP A 272 26.16 1.33 -12.49
CA ASP A 272 27.35 1.76 -13.21
C ASP A 272 28.48 2.19 -12.25
N ARG A 273 28.11 2.92 -11.18
CA ARG A 273 29.05 3.32 -10.12
C ARG A 273 29.70 2.12 -9.41
N THR A 274 28.97 1.03 -9.25
CA THR A 274 29.49 -0.20 -8.64
C THR A 274 30.17 -1.13 -9.61
N GLY A 275 30.23 -0.79 -10.89
CA GLY A 275 30.87 -1.60 -11.95
C GLY A 275 30.12 -2.87 -12.30
N ILE A 276 28.81 -2.94 -12.03
CA ILE A 276 27.98 -4.12 -12.35
C ILE A 276 27.73 -4.19 -13.86
N PRO A 277 28.09 -5.31 -14.51
CA PRO A 277 27.84 -5.49 -15.95
C PRO A 277 26.35 -5.47 -16.30
N ALA A 278 26.00 -4.93 -17.46
CA ALA A 278 24.61 -4.89 -17.93
C ALA A 278 23.97 -6.29 -18.11
N ALA A 279 24.77 -7.33 -18.27
CA ALA A 279 24.30 -8.72 -18.35
C ALA A 279 23.86 -9.29 -16.98
N ASP A 280 24.10 -8.60 -15.88
CA ASP A 280 23.83 -9.08 -14.52
C ASP A 280 22.60 -8.44 -13.89
N PHE A 281 21.87 -7.63 -14.62
CA PHE A 281 20.62 -7.04 -14.13
C PHE A 281 19.59 -6.83 -15.26
N HIS A 282 18.32 -6.79 -14.84
CA HIS A 282 17.20 -6.41 -15.70
C HIS A 282 16.34 -5.36 -15.00
N ILE A 283 16.05 -4.27 -15.70
CA ILE A 283 15.19 -3.18 -15.19
C ILE A 283 13.99 -3.06 -16.11
N ALA A 284 12.79 -3.25 -15.57
CA ALA A 284 11.56 -3.23 -16.35
C ALA A 284 10.42 -2.46 -15.67
N TYR A 285 9.55 -1.87 -16.48
CA TYR A 285 8.19 -1.56 -16.08
C TYR A 285 7.35 -2.83 -16.24
N VAL A 286 6.75 -3.28 -15.14
CA VAL A 286 5.89 -4.46 -15.16
C VAL A 286 4.50 -4.04 -14.70
N PRO A 287 3.46 -4.25 -15.54
CA PRO A 287 2.08 -4.01 -15.13
C PRO A 287 1.71 -4.85 -13.91
N PRO A 288 0.83 -4.35 -13.03
CA PRO A 288 0.46 -5.06 -11.80
C PRO A 288 0.03 -6.52 -12.02
N GLU A 289 -0.67 -6.80 -13.12
CA GLU A 289 -1.20 -8.13 -13.45
C GLU A 289 -0.10 -9.15 -13.77
N LYS A 290 1.04 -8.67 -14.29
CA LYS A 290 2.19 -9.51 -14.64
C LYS A 290 3.23 -9.61 -13.52
N LEU A 291 3.14 -8.76 -12.50
CA LEU A 291 4.13 -8.74 -11.41
C LEU A 291 4.29 -10.09 -10.70
N PRO A 292 3.22 -10.88 -10.44
CA PRO A 292 3.38 -12.19 -9.82
C PRO A 292 4.34 -13.12 -10.55
N ALA A 293 4.35 -13.13 -11.89
CA ALA A 293 5.26 -13.96 -12.68
C ALA A 293 6.74 -13.60 -12.41
N TYR A 294 7.04 -12.31 -12.33
CA TYR A 294 8.39 -11.82 -12.04
C TYR A 294 8.82 -12.14 -10.60
N LEU A 295 7.90 -12.01 -9.64
CA LEU A 295 8.20 -12.34 -8.25
C LEU A 295 8.35 -13.84 -8.04
N CYS A 296 7.46 -14.66 -8.59
CA CYS A 296 7.56 -16.13 -8.51
C CYS A 296 8.81 -16.70 -9.19
N ALA A 297 9.34 -16.00 -10.20
CA ALA A 297 10.60 -16.35 -10.85
C ALA A 297 11.84 -15.94 -10.03
N SER A 298 11.70 -15.23 -8.93
CA SER A 298 12.80 -14.70 -8.11
C SER A 298 13.16 -15.63 -6.95
N ASP A 299 14.28 -15.35 -6.29
CA ASP A 299 14.83 -16.17 -5.20
C ASP A 299 14.93 -15.45 -3.87
N ILE A 300 15.25 -14.15 -3.88
CA ILE A 300 15.39 -13.29 -2.68
C ILE A 300 14.78 -11.94 -2.99
N ALA A 301 14.02 -11.37 -2.05
CA ALA A 301 13.36 -10.09 -2.23
C ALA A 301 13.96 -8.99 -1.35
N MET A 302 13.99 -7.76 -1.87
CA MET A 302 14.58 -6.60 -1.19
C MET A 302 13.52 -5.55 -0.88
N SER A 303 13.46 -5.11 0.40
CA SER A 303 12.60 -4.01 0.86
C SER A 303 13.42 -2.97 1.62
N LEU A 304 14.23 -2.20 0.91
CA LEU A 304 15.11 -1.19 1.48
C LEU A 304 14.42 0.17 1.54
N VAL A 305 14.07 0.60 2.74
CA VAL A 305 13.43 1.88 3.01
C VAL A 305 14.27 2.65 4.03
N LYS A 306 14.47 3.95 3.79
CA LYS A 306 15.17 4.81 4.74
C LYS A 306 14.40 4.85 6.06
N PRO A 307 14.98 4.42 7.18
CA PRO A 307 14.33 4.49 8.50
C PRO A 307 13.92 5.92 8.85
N GLY A 308 12.85 6.06 9.60
CA GLY A 308 12.37 7.36 10.07
C GLY A 308 11.07 7.23 10.86
N TYR A 309 10.74 8.26 11.63
CA TYR A 309 9.55 8.24 12.47
C TYR A 309 8.24 8.05 11.65
N SER A 310 8.16 8.66 10.46
CA SER A 310 6.97 8.49 9.61
C SER A 310 6.76 7.04 9.15
N LYS A 311 7.83 6.23 9.17
CA LYS A 311 7.80 4.85 8.66
C LYS A 311 7.13 3.87 9.61
N LEU A 312 6.91 4.25 10.89
CA LEU A 312 6.13 3.42 11.82
C LEU A 312 4.68 3.16 11.31
N ALA A 313 4.16 4.07 10.49
CA ALA A 313 2.83 3.95 9.89
C ALA A 313 2.85 3.42 8.44
N MET A 314 3.95 2.82 8.01
CA MET A 314 4.10 2.30 6.65
C MET A 314 3.88 0.79 6.60
N SER A 315 3.01 0.34 5.70
CA SER A 315 2.84 -1.07 5.33
C SER A 315 3.15 -1.21 3.83
N PRO A 316 4.38 -1.59 3.45
CA PRO A 316 4.77 -1.68 2.04
C PRO A 316 4.04 -2.83 1.35
N THR A 317 3.32 -2.55 0.26
CA THR A 317 2.61 -3.56 -0.55
C THR A 317 3.53 -4.70 -0.98
N LYS A 318 4.74 -4.35 -1.41
CA LYS A 318 5.74 -5.31 -1.86
C LYS A 318 6.07 -6.40 -0.84
N PHE A 319 5.97 -6.11 0.47
CA PHE A 319 6.26 -7.10 1.50
C PHE A 319 5.25 -8.25 1.46
N ALA A 320 3.96 -7.93 1.40
CA ALA A 320 2.90 -8.93 1.25
C ALA A 320 3.03 -9.72 -0.06
N GLU A 321 3.35 -9.03 -1.16
CA GLU A 321 3.54 -9.65 -2.48
C GLU A 321 4.76 -10.57 -2.53
N TYR A 322 5.86 -10.21 -1.86
CA TYR A 322 7.05 -11.06 -1.73
C TYR A 322 6.75 -12.34 -0.94
N LEU A 323 6.07 -12.21 0.20
CA LEU A 323 5.68 -13.38 0.99
C LEU A 323 4.70 -14.27 0.23
N ALA A 324 3.73 -13.70 -0.48
CA ALA A 324 2.80 -14.44 -1.35
C ALA A 324 3.52 -15.21 -2.47
N SER A 325 4.70 -14.74 -2.89
CA SER A 325 5.56 -15.41 -3.86
C SER A 325 6.51 -16.44 -3.22
N GLY A 326 6.50 -16.59 -1.89
CA GLY A 326 7.35 -17.53 -1.16
C GLY A 326 8.80 -17.07 -0.97
N LEU A 327 9.07 -15.76 -1.06
CA LEU A 327 10.43 -15.20 -1.04
C LEU A 327 10.86 -14.80 0.37
N PRO A 328 12.11 -15.10 0.78
CA PRO A 328 12.72 -14.45 1.93
C PRO A 328 12.93 -12.97 1.65
N VAL A 329 12.56 -12.13 2.62
CA VAL A 329 12.64 -10.67 2.46
C VAL A 329 13.82 -10.11 3.25
N ILE A 330 14.74 -9.42 2.56
CA ILE A 330 15.78 -8.60 3.21
C ILE A 330 15.25 -7.18 3.35
N SER A 331 15.18 -6.67 4.58
CA SER A 331 14.60 -5.37 4.89
C SER A 331 15.49 -4.55 5.82
N THR A 332 15.37 -3.22 5.71
CA THR A 332 15.85 -2.30 6.76
C THR A 332 14.93 -2.31 7.96
N ARG A 333 15.43 -2.00 9.15
CA ARG A 333 14.64 -1.92 10.39
C ARG A 333 13.80 -0.64 10.47
N GLY A 334 12.79 -0.66 11.32
CA GLY A 334 11.98 0.51 11.68
C GLY A 334 10.81 0.79 10.72
N ILE A 335 10.36 -0.19 9.95
CA ILE A 335 9.30 -0.04 8.93
C ILE A 335 8.01 -0.72 9.39
N GLY A 336 7.07 0.07 9.90
CA GLY A 336 5.79 -0.45 10.38
C GLY A 336 5.95 -1.63 11.33
N ASP A 337 5.19 -2.70 11.09
CA ASP A 337 5.23 -3.94 11.86
C ASP A 337 6.16 -5.00 11.26
N MET A 338 6.92 -4.64 10.19
CA MET A 338 7.73 -5.61 9.44
C MET A 338 8.84 -6.24 10.29
N ASP A 339 9.46 -5.46 11.19
CA ASP A 339 10.53 -5.97 12.03
C ASP A 339 10.06 -7.16 12.86
N ALA A 340 8.97 -6.97 13.62
CA ALA A 340 8.38 -8.02 14.45
C ALA A 340 7.93 -9.22 13.58
N MET A 341 7.36 -8.97 12.41
CA MET A 341 6.90 -10.03 11.53
C MET A 341 8.08 -10.84 10.95
N ILE A 342 9.15 -10.19 10.49
CA ILE A 342 10.33 -10.90 9.98
C ILE A 342 11.00 -11.74 11.08
N ASP A 343 11.13 -11.18 12.29
CA ASP A 343 11.78 -11.88 13.41
C ASP A 343 10.91 -13.02 13.96
N ASN A 344 9.61 -12.80 14.18
CA ASN A 344 8.71 -13.79 14.76
C ASN A 344 8.37 -14.93 13.80
N GLU A 345 8.06 -14.60 12.54
CA GLU A 345 7.66 -15.58 11.52
C GLU A 345 8.87 -16.17 10.76
N ARG A 346 10.07 -15.65 10.97
CA ARG A 346 11.31 -16.08 10.32
C ARG A 346 11.26 -16.06 8.79
N VAL A 347 10.51 -15.12 8.22
CA VAL A 347 10.28 -15.00 6.77
C VAL A 347 11.31 -14.13 6.04
N GLY A 348 12.42 -13.79 6.70
CA GLY A 348 13.43 -12.94 6.08
C GLY A 348 14.57 -12.57 7.02
N VAL A 349 15.23 -11.47 6.68
CA VAL A 349 16.41 -10.96 7.39
C VAL A 349 16.32 -9.44 7.52
N LEU A 350 16.53 -8.93 8.71
CA LEU A 350 16.67 -7.51 8.97
C LEU A 350 18.14 -7.10 8.88
N LEU A 351 18.43 -6.03 8.16
CA LEU A 351 19.74 -5.40 8.11
C LEU A 351 19.97 -4.62 9.43
N ASP A 352 21.06 -4.89 10.12
CA ASP A 352 21.44 -4.16 11.32
C ASP A 352 22.01 -2.78 10.97
N ASP A 353 22.76 -2.71 9.87
CA ASP A 353 23.30 -1.47 9.29
C ASP A 353 23.45 -1.61 7.76
N LEU A 354 23.94 -0.57 7.11
CA LEU A 354 24.13 -0.50 5.66
C LEU A 354 25.59 -0.68 5.24
N THR A 355 26.31 -1.61 5.89
CA THR A 355 27.69 -1.94 5.60
C THR A 355 27.82 -3.20 4.73
N ALA A 356 28.95 -3.34 4.05
CA ALA A 356 29.23 -4.51 3.22
C ALA A 356 29.19 -5.84 4.03
N ASP A 357 29.63 -5.82 5.29
CA ASP A 357 29.59 -7.00 6.16
C ASP A 357 28.14 -7.39 6.51
N SER A 358 27.30 -6.40 6.85
CA SER A 358 25.87 -6.61 7.10
C SER A 358 25.17 -7.15 5.84
N TYR A 359 25.47 -6.61 4.67
CA TYR A 359 24.94 -7.11 3.39
C TYR A 359 25.35 -8.55 3.12
N ALA A 360 26.61 -8.89 3.32
CA ALA A 360 27.13 -10.24 3.13
C ALA A 360 26.45 -11.25 4.06
N LYS A 361 26.29 -10.91 5.34
CA LYS A 361 25.59 -11.74 6.33
C LYS A 361 24.13 -11.94 5.95
N ALA A 362 23.43 -10.85 5.57
CA ALA A 362 22.03 -10.90 5.20
C ALA A 362 21.79 -11.73 3.94
N PHE A 363 22.65 -11.59 2.91
CA PHE A 363 22.54 -12.40 1.69
C PHE A 363 22.72 -13.90 2.00
N ARG A 364 23.79 -14.28 2.72
CA ARG A 364 24.01 -15.70 3.10
C ARG A 364 22.85 -16.27 3.91
N LYS A 365 22.30 -15.49 4.85
CA LYS A 365 21.17 -15.94 5.67
C LYS A 365 19.89 -16.09 4.83
N ALA A 366 19.58 -15.14 3.94
CA ALA A 366 18.43 -15.23 3.05
C ALA A 366 18.55 -16.39 2.04
N ASP A 367 19.76 -16.60 1.49
CA ASP A 367 20.06 -17.73 0.61
C ASP A 367 19.92 -19.08 1.33
N ALA A 368 20.32 -19.16 2.59
CA ALA A 368 20.12 -20.35 3.41
C ALA A 368 18.63 -20.59 3.71
N LEU A 369 17.86 -19.53 4.01
CA LEU A 369 16.42 -19.63 4.28
C LEU A 369 15.66 -20.18 3.09
N ARG A 370 15.85 -19.64 1.87
CA ARG A 370 15.12 -20.09 0.69
C ARG A 370 15.37 -21.57 0.33
N LYS A 371 16.49 -22.13 0.77
CA LYS A 371 16.86 -23.53 0.54
C LYS A 371 16.26 -24.49 1.57
N GLN A 372 15.65 -23.99 2.63
CA GLN A 372 15.03 -24.84 3.65
C GLN A 372 13.71 -25.44 3.12
N PRO A 373 13.48 -26.75 3.30
CA PRO A 373 12.23 -27.38 2.92
C PRO A 373 11.04 -26.67 3.60
N GLY A 374 10.00 -26.37 2.82
CA GLY A 374 8.77 -25.74 3.32
C GLY A 374 8.86 -24.23 3.59
N PHE A 375 10.02 -23.58 3.44
CA PHE A 375 10.17 -22.15 3.69
C PHE A 375 9.25 -21.29 2.82
N ALA A 376 9.19 -21.58 1.51
CA ALA A 376 8.32 -20.84 0.61
C ALA A 376 6.82 -20.96 0.98
N ASP A 377 6.40 -22.13 1.44
CA ASP A 377 5.02 -22.36 1.88
C ASP A 377 4.73 -21.63 3.20
N ALA A 378 5.68 -21.60 4.13
CA ALA A 378 5.57 -20.80 5.36
C ALA A 378 5.43 -19.29 5.03
N CYS A 379 6.18 -18.76 4.08
CA CYS A 379 6.01 -17.36 3.63
C CYS A 379 4.60 -17.12 3.08
N ARG A 380 4.09 -18.03 2.22
CA ARG A 380 2.74 -17.92 1.65
C ARG A 380 1.66 -18.00 2.73
N GLU A 381 1.83 -18.88 3.70
CA GLU A 381 0.91 -18.99 4.85
C GLU A 381 0.84 -17.68 5.63
N VAL A 382 1.98 -17.06 5.94
CA VAL A 382 2.04 -15.74 6.59
C VAL A 382 1.37 -14.68 5.72
N ALA A 383 1.61 -14.69 4.40
CA ALA A 383 0.96 -13.77 3.48
C ALA A 383 -0.57 -13.90 3.54
N HIS A 384 -1.10 -15.11 3.44
CA HIS A 384 -2.54 -15.35 3.52
C HIS A 384 -3.13 -15.00 4.87
N ARG A 385 -2.49 -15.37 5.96
CA ARG A 385 -2.97 -15.10 7.31
C ARG A 385 -2.99 -13.61 7.65
N CYS A 386 -1.99 -12.84 7.19
CA CYS A 386 -1.78 -11.45 7.62
C CYS A 386 -2.11 -10.39 6.57
N PHE A 387 -2.10 -10.74 5.27
CA PHE A 387 -2.20 -9.77 4.18
C PHE A 387 -3.16 -10.16 3.06
N ASP A 388 -3.99 -11.17 3.26
CA ASP A 388 -4.99 -11.55 2.25
C ASP A 388 -6.04 -10.45 2.10
N LEU A 389 -6.29 -10.04 0.85
CA LEU A 389 -7.23 -8.97 0.52
C LEU A 389 -8.66 -9.28 1.00
N HIS A 390 -9.09 -10.54 0.91
CA HIS A 390 -10.47 -10.92 1.20
C HIS A 390 -10.67 -11.18 2.69
N SER A 391 -9.87 -12.08 3.26
CA SER A 391 -10.04 -12.53 4.65
C SER A 391 -9.50 -11.52 5.68
N VAL A 392 -8.54 -10.66 5.32
CA VAL A 392 -7.99 -9.62 6.19
C VAL A 392 -8.47 -8.24 5.75
N GLY A 393 -8.15 -7.83 4.54
CA GLY A 393 -8.41 -6.46 4.06
C GLY A 393 -9.88 -6.12 4.03
N THR A 394 -10.64 -6.80 3.19
CA THR A 394 -12.09 -6.59 3.01
C THR A 394 -12.86 -6.91 4.29
N ALA A 395 -12.55 -8.03 4.96
CA ALA A 395 -13.24 -8.41 6.17
C ALA A 395 -13.11 -7.37 7.28
N ARG A 396 -11.92 -6.78 7.48
CA ARG A 396 -11.70 -5.72 8.49
C ARG A 396 -12.38 -4.40 8.10
N TYR A 397 -12.43 -4.04 6.80
CA TYR A 397 -13.23 -2.91 6.35
C TYR A 397 -14.72 -3.13 6.64
N MET A 398 -15.27 -4.30 6.31
CA MET A 398 -16.67 -4.62 6.58
C MET A 398 -17.00 -4.61 8.07
N ARG A 399 -16.08 -5.08 8.93
CA ARG A 399 -16.21 -4.98 10.39
C ARG A 399 -16.31 -3.53 10.84
N LEU A 400 -15.44 -2.63 10.35
CA LEU A 400 -15.49 -1.21 10.66
C LEU A 400 -16.83 -0.58 10.23
N TYR A 401 -17.29 -0.92 9.04
CA TYR A 401 -18.54 -0.41 8.49
C TYR A 401 -19.76 -0.85 9.32
N ARG A 402 -19.80 -2.11 9.73
CA ARG A 402 -20.86 -2.65 10.61
C ARG A 402 -20.82 -1.99 11.99
N ALA A 403 -19.65 -1.87 12.59
CA ALA A 403 -19.51 -1.21 13.90
C ALA A 403 -20.03 0.24 13.85
N LEU A 404 -19.82 0.97 12.75
CA LEU A 404 -20.34 2.32 12.57
C LEU A 404 -21.83 2.37 12.32
N SER A 405 -22.40 1.37 11.62
CA SER A 405 -23.84 1.31 11.31
C SER A 405 -24.70 0.70 12.44
N GLY A 406 -24.08 0.27 13.53
CA GLY A 406 -24.77 -0.43 14.61
C GLY A 406 -25.25 -1.84 14.27
N SER A 407 -24.74 -2.42 13.17
CA SER A 407 -25.06 -3.80 12.77
C SER A 407 -24.19 -4.80 13.55
N PRO A 408 -24.72 -5.97 13.95
CA PRO A 408 -23.93 -6.98 14.64
C PRO A 408 -22.83 -7.55 13.77
N ASP A 409 -21.66 -7.86 14.36
CA ASP A 409 -20.59 -8.54 13.66
C ASP A 409 -20.89 -10.05 13.58
N PRO A 410 -21.03 -10.64 12.39
CA PRO A 410 -21.44 -12.05 12.26
C PRO A 410 -20.34 -13.05 12.61
N VAL A 411 -19.09 -12.65 12.71
CA VAL A 411 -17.96 -13.55 13.04
C VAL A 411 -16.85 -12.78 13.77
N ALA A 412 -16.49 -13.25 14.95
CA ALA A 412 -15.21 -12.91 15.58
C ALA A 412 -14.08 -13.57 14.77
N VAL A 413 -13.52 -12.85 13.81
CA VAL A 413 -12.30 -13.30 13.13
C VAL A 413 -11.13 -13.13 14.09
N ASP A 414 -10.40 -14.23 14.28
CA ASP A 414 -9.24 -14.33 15.15
C ASP A 414 -8.23 -13.19 14.87
N GLU A 415 -7.94 -12.35 15.85
CA GLU A 415 -7.01 -11.20 15.75
C GLU A 415 -5.53 -11.62 15.69
N LYS A 416 -5.23 -12.88 15.39
CA LYS A 416 -3.90 -13.51 15.49
C LYS A 416 -2.82 -13.03 14.52
N CYS A 417 -2.98 -11.87 13.87
CA CYS A 417 -1.84 -11.14 13.31
C CYS A 417 -1.43 -9.95 14.17
N ALA A 418 -1.90 -9.87 15.42
CA ALA A 418 -1.37 -8.91 16.36
C ALA A 418 0.10 -9.29 16.64
N THR A 419 1.03 -8.45 16.21
CA THR A 419 2.42 -8.47 16.66
C THR A 419 2.44 -8.02 18.12
N THR A 420 2.00 -8.91 19.02
CA THR A 420 2.20 -8.68 20.46
C THR A 420 3.67 -8.93 20.74
N PRO A 421 4.37 -8.02 21.48
CA PRO A 421 5.81 -8.08 21.72
C PRO A 421 6.24 -9.32 22.50
#